data_cb976ddb1d3b4c29ffb4203e2d9a22e6
#
_entry.id   cb976ddb1d3b4c29ffb4203e2d9a22e6
#
_cell.length_a   1.000
_cell.length_b   1.000
_cell.length_c   1.000
_cell.angle_alpha   90.00
_cell.angle_beta   90.00
_cell.angle_gamma   90.00
#
_symmetry.space_group_name_H-M   'P 1'
#
loop_
_entity.id
_entity.type
_entity.pdbx_description
1 polymer ?
#
loop_
_entity_poly.entity_id
_entity_poly.type
_entity_poly.pdbx_seq_one_letter_code
_entity_poly.pdbx_strand_id
1 'polypeptide(L)'
;MSSLVDLRAPSLSEATLNIVTQGRSSKLPHIVRVRFVLQDGSFFVIAGERRSDWVLNALKADNAKVRLGNLVIPTVVREATQKEKAATLTAFATKYGSRVVREWYAHVDLAIRLTPVGAIIERDAIKGEGEATGTYEDWRLQKMGYYRSVSDAFDSASEEYDFTISHNYINTWIRKRSVSELLTLVKPSDTLLEVGCGTGAEALEIATHVSRIIATDISDQMIEIVRKKAQVRRQSGRVLPIRLRAADIDQVAEILNGEKAQAAYSFNGALNCEPDLESFVTGLTSVLRSGGYFVCSVRNSLCLGEALSHAAILQFERMAPRKTQPVMVSVGGRDIPALYYSPSAFVEFFQRKFKLLRVIGLPAFLPPAYLSDYYVKFKRVGHVLERLEDTLGSRFPFNRLGDQTLFVFQSR
;
A
#
# COMPACT_ATOMS: atom_id res chain seq x y z
N MET A 1 -25.40 -37.53 -17.87
CA MET A 1 -24.78 -37.79 -16.55
C MET A 1 -23.43 -37.12 -16.55
N SER A 2 -23.36 -35.92 -16.01
CA SER A 2 -22.16 -35.08 -16.04
C SER A 2 -21.25 -35.53 -14.89
N SER A 3 -20.03 -35.92 -15.24
CA SER A 3 -18.98 -36.28 -14.29
C SER A 3 -18.74 -35.12 -13.33
N LEU A 4 -19.10 -35.31 -12.07
CA LEU A 4 -18.67 -34.48 -10.95
C LEU A 4 -17.15 -34.48 -10.98
N VAL A 5 -16.59 -33.33 -11.24
CA VAL A 5 -15.15 -33.09 -11.20
C VAL A 5 -14.66 -33.49 -9.81
N ASP A 6 -13.79 -34.49 -9.77
CA ASP A 6 -13.16 -34.94 -8.53
C ASP A 6 -12.15 -33.87 -8.07
N LEU A 7 -12.61 -32.89 -7.31
CA LEU A 7 -11.81 -31.83 -6.68
C LEU A 7 -10.95 -32.37 -5.53
N ARG A 8 -10.58 -33.64 -5.54
CA ARG A 8 -9.73 -34.30 -4.55
C ARG A 8 -8.25 -34.10 -4.85
N ALA A 9 -7.85 -32.86 -5.12
CA ALA A 9 -6.44 -32.56 -5.36
C ALA A 9 -5.81 -31.77 -4.21
N PRO A 10 -4.49 -31.74 -4.09
CA PRO A 10 -3.73 -30.93 -3.12
C PRO A 10 -4.10 -29.46 -3.13
N SER A 11 -4.68 -28.95 -4.23
CA SER A 11 -5.18 -27.58 -4.40
C SER A 11 -6.27 -27.15 -3.38
N LEU A 12 -6.95 -28.07 -2.72
CA LEU A 12 -7.97 -27.74 -1.70
C LEU A 12 -7.38 -27.32 -0.34
N SER A 13 -6.11 -27.58 -0.12
CA SER A 13 -5.38 -27.09 1.05
C SER A 13 -5.01 -25.62 0.93
N GLU A 14 -5.15 -25.02 -0.26
CA GLU A 14 -4.84 -23.60 -0.47
C GLU A 14 -5.72 -22.70 0.40
N ALA A 15 -5.08 -21.68 0.96
CA ALA A 15 -5.78 -20.70 1.81
C ALA A 15 -6.62 -19.71 1.01
N THR A 16 -6.30 -19.49 -0.27
CA THR A 16 -6.92 -18.47 -1.13
C THR A 16 -7.12 -18.97 -2.55
N LEU A 17 -8.02 -18.31 -3.28
CA LEU A 17 -8.18 -18.45 -4.73
C LEU A 17 -8.25 -17.06 -5.39
N ASN A 18 -8.04 -16.98 -6.69
CA ASN A 18 -8.26 -15.75 -7.45
C ASN A 18 -9.60 -15.80 -8.18
N ILE A 19 -10.44 -14.76 -8.03
CA ILE A 19 -11.63 -14.55 -8.83
C ILE A 19 -11.29 -13.59 -9.96
N VAL A 20 -11.53 -14.00 -11.19
CA VAL A 20 -11.33 -13.17 -12.37
C VAL A 20 -12.71 -12.75 -12.89
N THR A 21 -12.98 -11.46 -12.87
CA THR A 21 -14.19 -10.83 -13.43
C THR A 21 -13.82 -9.90 -14.58
N GLN A 22 -14.78 -9.47 -15.37
CA GLN A 22 -14.59 -8.44 -16.37
C GLN A 22 -15.07 -7.10 -15.83
N GLY A 23 -14.23 -6.07 -15.93
CA GLY A 23 -14.59 -4.72 -15.50
C GLY A 23 -15.81 -4.19 -16.27
N ARG A 24 -16.77 -3.60 -15.56
CA ARG A 24 -18.05 -3.12 -16.14
C ARG A 24 -17.85 -2.07 -17.21
N SER A 25 -16.91 -1.15 -17.00
CA SER A 25 -16.59 -0.05 -17.92
C SER A 25 -15.35 -0.35 -18.77
N SER A 26 -14.26 -0.79 -18.15
CA SER A 26 -12.97 -1.00 -18.82
C SER A 26 -12.94 -2.22 -19.74
N LYS A 27 -13.85 -3.21 -19.53
CA LYS A 27 -13.83 -4.52 -20.19
C LYS A 27 -12.53 -5.34 -19.96
N LEU A 28 -11.61 -4.82 -19.15
CA LEU A 28 -10.38 -5.50 -18.79
C LEU A 28 -10.61 -6.54 -17.70
N PRO A 29 -9.80 -7.61 -17.65
CA PRO A 29 -9.86 -8.58 -16.57
C PRO A 29 -9.54 -7.91 -15.22
N HIS A 30 -10.39 -8.11 -14.25
CA HIS A 30 -10.22 -7.68 -12.87
C HIS A 30 -9.99 -8.91 -12.00
N ILE A 31 -8.80 -9.04 -11.42
CA ILE A 31 -8.41 -10.21 -10.64
C ILE A 31 -8.39 -9.84 -9.17
N VAL A 32 -9.02 -10.69 -8.36
CA VAL A 32 -9.07 -10.49 -6.93
C VAL A 32 -8.77 -11.79 -6.20
N ARG A 33 -7.85 -11.76 -5.24
CA ARG A 33 -7.52 -12.90 -4.37
C ARG A 33 -8.43 -12.91 -3.15
N VAL A 34 -9.09 -14.04 -2.88
CA VAL A 34 -10.06 -14.20 -1.78
C VAL A 34 -9.82 -15.49 -1.01
N ARG A 35 -10.11 -15.48 0.30
CA ARG A 35 -10.31 -16.72 1.06
C ARG A 35 -11.59 -17.40 0.64
N PHE A 36 -11.60 -18.71 0.73
CA PHE A 36 -12.74 -19.49 0.35
C PHE A 36 -12.93 -20.71 1.23
N VAL A 37 -14.14 -21.20 1.24
CA VAL A 37 -14.46 -22.57 1.66
C VAL A 37 -15.18 -23.29 0.53
N LEU A 38 -15.00 -24.60 0.45
CA LEU A 38 -15.72 -25.45 -0.49
C LEU A 38 -16.85 -26.15 0.26
N GLN A 39 -18.08 -25.98 -0.20
CA GLN A 39 -19.28 -26.64 0.33
C GLN A 39 -20.18 -27.06 -0.84
N ASP A 40 -20.67 -28.29 -0.83
CA ASP A 40 -21.56 -28.83 -1.86
C ASP A 40 -21.06 -28.59 -3.30
N GLY A 41 -19.74 -28.78 -3.52
CA GLY A 41 -19.11 -28.59 -4.83
C GLY A 41 -19.03 -27.14 -5.33
N SER A 42 -19.34 -26.15 -4.48
CA SER A 42 -19.25 -24.73 -4.80
C SER A 42 -18.26 -24.02 -3.90
N PHE A 43 -17.57 -23.02 -4.45
CA PHE A 43 -16.74 -22.12 -3.67
C PHE A 43 -17.60 -21.05 -3.01
N PHE A 44 -17.36 -20.80 -1.73
CA PHE A 44 -17.98 -19.70 -1.00
C PHE A 44 -16.91 -18.74 -0.55
N VAL A 45 -17.15 -17.47 -0.82
CA VAL A 45 -16.28 -16.36 -0.43
C VAL A 45 -17.07 -15.30 0.31
N ILE A 46 -16.43 -14.61 1.22
CA ILE A 46 -17.07 -13.55 2.00
C ILE A 46 -16.61 -12.20 1.45
N ALA A 47 -17.58 -11.31 1.21
CA ALA A 47 -17.34 -9.93 0.84
C ALA A 47 -17.76 -9.00 1.99
N GLY A 48 -16.81 -8.14 2.44
CA GLY A 48 -17.08 -7.15 3.48
C GLY A 48 -17.98 -6.03 2.99
N GLU A 49 -17.93 -5.72 1.70
CA GLU A 49 -18.73 -4.65 1.09
C GLU A 49 -19.41 -5.12 -0.19
N ARG A 50 -20.74 -4.97 -0.22
CA ARG A 50 -21.56 -5.22 -1.42
C ARG A 50 -21.17 -4.35 -2.61
N ARG A 51 -20.66 -3.15 -2.35
CA ARG A 51 -20.30 -2.14 -3.38
C ARG A 51 -18.89 -2.29 -3.93
N SER A 52 -18.10 -3.27 -3.49
CA SER A 52 -16.78 -3.50 -4.07
C SER A 52 -16.89 -3.89 -5.56
N ASP A 53 -15.99 -3.37 -6.38
CA ASP A 53 -16.07 -3.51 -7.84
C ASP A 53 -16.11 -4.94 -8.32
N TRP A 54 -15.32 -5.82 -7.71
CA TRP A 54 -15.32 -7.23 -8.09
C TRP A 54 -16.66 -7.92 -7.79
N VAL A 55 -17.32 -7.58 -6.67
CA VAL A 55 -18.64 -8.09 -6.30
C VAL A 55 -19.68 -7.64 -7.31
N LEU A 56 -19.68 -6.33 -7.59
CA LEU A 56 -20.61 -5.76 -8.57
C LEU A 56 -20.37 -6.30 -9.98
N ASN A 57 -19.10 -6.52 -10.36
CA ASN A 57 -18.75 -7.12 -11.64
C ASN A 57 -19.25 -8.56 -11.73
N ALA A 58 -18.96 -9.37 -10.69
CA ALA A 58 -19.31 -10.78 -10.63
C ALA A 58 -20.84 -11.00 -10.60
N LEU A 59 -21.57 -10.26 -9.76
CA LEU A 59 -23.02 -10.38 -9.64
C LEU A 59 -23.76 -9.86 -10.87
N LYS A 60 -23.27 -8.79 -11.52
CA LYS A 60 -23.90 -8.27 -12.73
C LYS A 60 -23.70 -9.18 -13.95
N ALA A 61 -22.56 -9.84 -14.03
CA ALA A 61 -22.23 -10.74 -15.13
C ALA A 61 -22.78 -12.16 -14.91
N ASP A 62 -23.23 -12.48 -13.69
CA ASP A 62 -23.66 -13.82 -13.24
C ASP A 62 -22.59 -14.91 -13.45
N ASN A 63 -21.35 -14.52 -13.76
CA ASN A 63 -20.25 -15.43 -14.00
C ASN A 63 -18.90 -14.82 -13.56
N ALA A 64 -17.96 -15.72 -13.29
CA ALA A 64 -16.56 -15.40 -13.04
C ALA A 64 -15.69 -16.62 -13.37
N LYS A 65 -14.38 -16.42 -13.47
CA LYS A 65 -13.42 -17.53 -13.51
C LYS A 65 -12.73 -17.61 -12.14
N VAL A 66 -12.70 -18.79 -11.56
CA VAL A 66 -11.91 -19.10 -10.36
C VAL A 66 -10.57 -19.64 -10.82
N ARG A 67 -9.47 -19.07 -10.34
CA ARG A 67 -8.13 -19.63 -10.51
C ARG A 67 -7.69 -20.21 -9.17
N LEU A 68 -7.31 -21.50 -9.17
CA LEU A 68 -6.86 -22.24 -8.01
C LEU A 68 -5.63 -23.07 -8.41
N GLY A 69 -4.45 -22.66 -7.98
CA GLY A 69 -3.20 -23.19 -8.53
C GLY A 69 -3.17 -23.05 -10.05
N ASN A 70 -2.90 -24.15 -10.75
CA ASN A 70 -2.87 -24.20 -12.22
C ASN A 70 -4.25 -24.36 -12.88
N LEU A 71 -5.32 -24.41 -12.09
CA LEU A 71 -6.67 -24.64 -12.60
C LEU A 71 -7.40 -23.33 -12.87
N VAL A 72 -8.07 -23.24 -14.00
CA VAL A 72 -9.02 -22.17 -14.34
C VAL A 72 -10.40 -22.80 -14.44
N ILE A 73 -11.28 -22.41 -13.53
CA ILE A 73 -12.61 -23.01 -13.34
C ILE A 73 -13.67 -21.94 -13.67
N PRO A 74 -14.40 -22.08 -14.77
CA PRO A 74 -15.54 -21.22 -15.03
C PRO A 74 -16.63 -21.45 -13.95
N THR A 75 -17.25 -20.37 -13.47
CA THR A 75 -18.26 -20.43 -12.43
C THR A 75 -19.45 -19.56 -12.74
N VAL A 76 -20.64 -20.01 -12.34
CA VAL A 76 -21.82 -19.16 -12.19
C VAL A 76 -21.77 -18.53 -10.80
N VAL A 77 -22.09 -17.24 -10.75
CA VAL A 77 -21.98 -16.42 -9.54
C VAL A 77 -23.37 -16.00 -9.07
N ARG A 78 -23.61 -16.14 -7.80
CA ARG A 78 -24.78 -15.54 -7.15
C ARG A 78 -24.50 -15.18 -5.70
N GLU A 79 -25.34 -14.34 -5.14
CA GLU A 79 -25.35 -14.11 -3.71
C GLU A 79 -25.78 -15.37 -2.97
N ALA A 80 -25.10 -15.68 -1.88
CA ALA A 80 -25.48 -16.77 -0.99
C ALA A 80 -26.72 -16.41 -0.17
N THR A 81 -27.61 -17.37 0.04
CA THR A 81 -28.75 -17.20 0.94
C THR A 81 -28.28 -16.98 2.38
N GLN A 82 -29.16 -16.49 3.26
CA GLN A 82 -28.83 -16.27 4.68
C GLN A 82 -28.35 -17.56 5.36
N LYS A 83 -28.96 -18.69 5.01
CA LYS A 83 -28.55 -20.01 5.51
C LYS A 83 -27.15 -20.40 5.04
N GLU A 84 -26.89 -20.21 3.76
CA GLU A 84 -25.54 -20.46 3.17
C GLU A 84 -24.49 -19.50 3.76
N LYS A 85 -24.81 -18.23 3.95
CA LYS A 85 -23.93 -17.24 4.60
C LYS A 85 -23.54 -17.67 6.02
N ALA A 86 -24.50 -18.10 6.83
CA ALA A 86 -24.25 -18.59 8.19
C ALA A 86 -23.36 -19.84 8.18
N ALA A 87 -23.64 -20.80 7.30
CA ALA A 87 -22.81 -21.99 7.13
C ALA A 87 -21.39 -21.64 6.67
N THR A 88 -21.25 -20.67 5.75
CA THR A 88 -19.97 -20.17 5.26
C THR A 88 -19.14 -19.58 6.40
N LEU A 89 -19.72 -18.74 7.26
CA LEU A 89 -19.02 -18.16 8.41
C LEU A 89 -18.51 -19.24 9.37
N THR A 90 -19.30 -20.26 9.63
CA THR A 90 -18.90 -21.41 10.45
C THR A 90 -17.72 -22.16 9.82
N ALA A 91 -17.79 -22.43 8.51
CA ALA A 91 -16.73 -23.12 7.78
C ALA A 91 -15.43 -22.27 7.71
N PHE A 92 -15.55 -20.93 7.59
CA PHE A 92 -14.42 -20.02 7.69
C PHE A 92 -13.78 -20.06 9.08
N ALA A 93 -14.58 -20.08 10.15
CA ALA A 93 -14.06 -20.21 11.50
C ALA A 93 -13.30 -21.53 11.71
N THR A 94 -13.78 -22.62 11.12
CA THR A 94 -13.11 -23.93 11.16
C THR A 94 -11.80 -23.93 10.36
N LYS A 95 -11.81 -23.36 9.13
CA LYS A 95 -10.65 -23.39 8.23
C LYS A 95 -9.55 -22.37 8.62
N TYR A 96 -9.95 -21.18 9.09
CA TYR A 96 -9.03 -20.04 9.30
C TYR A 96 -8.92 -19.59 10.75
N GLY A 97 -9.74 -20.14 11.65
CA GLY A 97 -9.77 -19.82 13.07
C GLY A 97 -10.86 -18.81 13.45
N SER A 98 -11.50 -19.04 14.59
CA SER A 98 -12.62 -18.20 15.09
C SER A 98 -12.21 -16.75 15.41
N ARG A 99 -10.94 -16.53 15.77
CA ARG A 99 -10.41 -15.19 16.01
C ARG A 99 -10.39 -14.38 14.72
N VAL A 100 -9.93 -14.98 13.63
CA VAL A 100 -9.92 -14.38 12.29
C VAL A 100 -11.33 -13.97 11.85
N VAL A 101 -12.31 -14.83 12.07
CA VAL A 101 -13.69 -14.50 11.69
C VAL A 101 -14.23 -13.33 12.50
N ARG A 102 -13.99 -13.28 13.80
CA ARG A 102 -14.43 -12.16 14.65
C ARG A 102 -13.76 -10.83 14.29
N GLU A 103 -12.46 -10.84 13.99
CA GLU A 103 -11.70 -9.61 13.74
C GLU A 103 -11.92 -9.08 12.32
N TRP A 104 -12.07 -9.96 11.33
CA TRP A 104 -12.05 -9.61 9.91
C TRP A 104 -13.42 -9.67 9.23
N TYR A 105 -14.35 -10.39 9.82
CA TYR A 105 -15.68 -10.65 9.27
C TYR A 105 -16.80 -10.23 10.22
N ALA A 106 -16.52 -9.34 11.19
CA ALA A 106 -17.50 -8.83 12.14
C ALA A 106 -18.68 -8.11 11.44
N HIS A 107 -18.41 -7.46 10.31
CA HIS A 107 -19.41 -6.74 9.51
C HIS A 107 -19.42 -7.29 8.08
N VAL A 108 -19.97 -8.48 7.92
CA VAL A 108 -20.10 -9.16 6.63
C VAL A 108 -21.37 -8.71 5.93
N ASP A 109 -21.26 -7.99 4.81
CA ASP A 109 -22.42 -7.61 4.00
C ASP A 109 -23.03 -8.84 3.33
N LEU A 110 -22.21 -9.64 2.63
CA LEU A 110 -22.71 -10.80 1.90
C LEU A 110 -21.65 -11.90 1.75
N ALA A 111 -22.13 -13.09 1.47
CA ALA A 111 -21.32 -14.19 0.93
C ALA A 111 -21.70 -14.41 -0.53
N ILE A 112 -20.71 -14.78 -1.34
CA ILE A 112 -20.85 -15.07 -2.77
C ILE A 112 -20.67 -16.57 -2.96
N ARG A 113 -21.58 -17.21 -3.67
CA ARG A 113 -21.46 -18.59 -4.13
C ARG A 113 -20.97 -18.59 -5.58
N LEU A 114 -19.91 -19.34 -5.83
CA LEU A 114 -19.33 -19.57 -7.15
C LEU A 114 -19.45 -21.07 -7.45
N THR A 115 -20.38 -21.40 -8.33
CA THR A 115 -20.65 -22.81 -8.68
C THR A 115 -19.91 -23.15 -9.97
N PRO A 116 -18.99 -24.13 -9.96
CA PRO A 116 -18.28 -24.58 -11.15
C PRO A 116 -19.24 -24.99 -12.27
N VAL A 117 -18.94 -24.58 -13.50
CA VAL A 117 -19.69 -24.93 -14.71
C VAL A 117 -18.73 -25.24 -15.85
N GLY A 118 -19.02 -26.29 -16.61
CA GLY A 118 -18.20 -26.68 -17.76
C GLY A 118 -16.86 -27.36 -17.39
N ALA A 119 -15.96 -27.47 -18.37
CA ALA A 119 -14.68 -28.13 -18.21
C ALA A 119 -13.70 -27.24 -17.44
N ILE A 120 -12.92 -27.86 -16.55
CA ILE A 120 -11.77 -27.25 -15.91
C ILE A 120 -10.63 -27.25 -16.94
N ILE A 121 -10.00 -26.10 -17.12
CA ILE A 121 -8.86 -25.93 -18.02
C ILE A 121 -7.60 -25.95 -17.17
N GLU A 122 -6.71 -26.93 -17.38
CA GLU A 122 -5.34 -26.84 -16.88
C GLU A 122 -4.60 -25.78 -17.69
N ARG A 123 -3.98 -24.85 -17.01
CA ARG A 123 -3.08 -23.89 -17.66
C ARG A 123 -1.79 -24.62 -17.99
N ASP A 124 -1.52 -24.85 -19.26
CA ASP A 124 -0.14 -25.08 -19.70
C ASP A 124 0.70 -23.89 -19.21
N ALA A 125 1.84 -24.20 -18.63
CA ALA A 125 2.73 -23.22 -18.02
C ALA A 125 3.06 -22.10 -19.01
N ILE A 126 2.29 -21.03 -19.03
CA ILE A 126 2.69 -19.80 -19.66
C ILE A 126 3.84 -19.26 -18.81
N LYS A 127 5.05 -19.52 -19.27
CA LYS A 127 6.26 -18.91 -18.75
C LYS A 127 6.08 -17.40 -18.80
N GLY A 128 5.85 -16.76 -17.64
CA GLY A 128 5.87 -15.31 -17.57
C GLY A 128 4.94 -14.60 -16.61
N GLU A 129 3.97 -15.26 -15.99
CA GLU A 129 3.24 -14.65 -14.88
C GLU A 129 3.84 -15.21 -13.58
N GLY A 130 4.65 -14.40 -12.88
CA GLY A 130 5.24 -14.77 -11.62
C GLY A 130 4.16 -15.27 -10.67
N GLU A 131 4.38 -16.43 -10.09
CA GLU A 131 3.63 -16.90 -8.94
C GLU A 131 3.62 -15.76 -7.90
N ALA A 132 2.46 -15.19 -7.68
CA ALA A 132 2.28 -14.31 -6.54
C ALA A 132 2.38 -15.21 -5.29
N THR A 133 3.60 -15.41 -4.82
CA THR A 133 3.89 -15.93 -3.49
C THR A 133 3.54 -14.84 -2.48
N GLY A 134 2.29 -14.41 -2.49
CA GLY A 134 1.77 -13.53 -1.48
C GLY A 134 1.70 -14.29 -0.16
N THR A 135 2.37 -13.77 0.87
CA THR A 135 2.24 -14.29 2.21
C THR A 135 0.77 -14.20 2.67
N TYR A 136 0.39 -15.00 3.65
CA TYR A 136 -0.92 -14.91 4.34
C TYR A 136 -1.32 -13.45 4.68
N GLU A 137 -0.35 -12.60 4.90
CA GLU A 137 -0.50 -11.20 5.26
C GLU A 137 -0.87 -10.29 4.06
N ASP A 138 -0.38 -10.59 2.87
CA ASP A 138 -0.68 -9.78 1.68
C ASP A 138 -2.17 -9.78 1.32
N TRP A 139 -2.81 -10.94 1.37
CA TRP A 139 -4.22 -10.98 1.12
C TRP A 139 -5.05 -10.29 2.21
N ARG A 140 -4.57 -10.37 3.46
CA ARG A 140 -5.24 -9.78 4.62
C ARG A 140 -5.45 -8.28 4.45
N LEU A 141 -4.51 -7.62 3.83
CA LEU A 141 -4.51 -6.17 3.62
C LEU A 141 -5.23 -5.75 2.33
N GLN A 142 -5.26 -6.62 1.33
CA GLN A 142 -5.86 -6.31 0.01
C GLN A 142 -7.38 -6.21 0.01
N LYS A 143 -8.06 -6.63 1.07
CA LYS A 143 -9.51 -6.78 1.05
C LYS A 143 -10.19 -6.26 2.29
N MET A 144 -11.47 -6.07 2.20
CA MET A 144 -12.40 -5.87 3.29
C MET A 144 -12.34 -4.53 3.98
N GLY A 145 -12.51 -3.47 3.24
CA GLY A 145 -12.62 -2.14 3.85
C GLY A 145 -11.28 -1.55 4.28
N TYR A 146 -10.14 -2.25 4.00
CA TYR A 146 -8.82 -1.73 4.33
C TYR A 146 -8.60 -0.32 3.81
N TYR A 147 -8.77 -0.11 2.49
CA TYR A 147 -8.61 1.20 1.90
C TYR A 147 -9.60 2.23 2.47
N ARG A 148 -10.81 1.79 2.81
CA ARG A 148 -11.79 2.64 3.46
C ARG A 148 -11.34 3.00 4.87
N SER A 149 -10.87 2.03 5.66
CA SER A 149 -10.38 2.30 7.01
C SER A 149 -9.19 3.26 7.00
N VAL A 150 -8.29 3.12 6.02
CA VAL A 150 -7.16 4.05 5.81
C VAL A 150 -7.69 5.45 5.42
N SER A 151 -8.58 5.54 4.42
CA SER A 151 -9.19 6.82 4.02
C SER A 151 -9.89 7.51 5.17
N ASP A 152 -10.77 6.79 5.88
CA ASP A 152 -11.53 7.33 7.03
C ASP A 152 -10.63 7.79 8.18
N ALA A 153 -9.50 7.10 8.41
CA ALA A 153 -8.54 7.49 9.44
C ALA A 153 -7.82 8.79 9.07
N PHE A 154 -7.35 8.91 7.82
CA PHE A 154 -6.71 10.12 7.34
C PHE A 154 -7.70 11.28 7.17
N ASP A 155 -8.95 11.01 6.78
CA ASP A 155 -10.02 12.02 6.80
C ASP A 155 -10.22 12.59 8.21
N SER A 156 -10.26 11.71 9.23
CA SER A 156 -10.40 12.12 10.64
C SER A 156 -9.19 12.91 11.17
N ALA A 157 -7.99 12.61 10.66
CA ALA A 157 -6.76 13.30 11.07
C ALA A 157 -6.54 14.64 10.37
N SER A 158 -7.24 14.91 9.26
CA SER A 158 -6.87 15.92 8.27
C SER A 158 -6.75 17.33 8.83
N GLU A 159 -7.64 17.75 9.74
CA GLU A 159 -7.65 19.09 10.31
C GLU A 159 -6.45 19.39 11.20
N GLU A 160 -6.00 18.40 11.99
CA GLU A 160 -4.86 18.53 12.91
C GLU A 160 -3.54 18.04 12.33
N TYR A 161 -3.57 17.46 11.14
CA TYR A 161 -2.42 16.77 10.54
C TYR A 161 -1.21 17.67 10.37
N ASP A 162 -1.40 18.85 9.80
CA ASP A 162 -0.33 19.83 9.62
C ASP A 162 0.27 20.28 10.94
N PHE A 163 -0.57 20.54 11.94
CA PHE A 163 -0.10 20.94 13.26
C PHE A 163 0.76 19.84 13.88
N THR A 164 0.27 18.61 13.89
CA THR A 164 0.96 17.45 14.46
C THR A 164 2.32 17.18 13.79
N ILE A 165 2.36 17.31 12.46
CA ILE A 165 3.60 17.03 11.70
C ILE A 165 4.58 18.20 11.80
N SER A 166 4.14 19.46 11.64
CA SER A 166 5.01 20.63 11.56
C SER A 166 5.66 20.99 12.90
N HIS A 167 5.03 20.67 14.00
CA HIS A 167 5.58 20.91 15.34
C HIS A 167 6.58 19.83 15.80
N ASN A 168 6.74 18.78 15.01
CA ASN A 168 7.70 17.72 15.30
C ASN A 168 9.01 17.96 14.52
N TYR A 169 10.08 18.26 15.26
CA TYR A 169 11.40 18.54 14.67
C TYR A 169 11.90 17.40 13.79
N ILE A 170 11.79 16.15 14.24
CA ILE A 170 12.29 14.99 13.51
C ILE A 170 11.51 14.80 12.21
N ASN A 171 10.17 14.93 12.24
CA ASN A 171 9.35 14.89 11.02
C ASN A 171 9.78 15.99 10.03
N THR A 172 9.98 17.21 10.53
CA THR A 172 10.42 18.34 9.69
C THR A 172 11.80 18.06 9.07
N TRP A 173 12.72 17.49 9.84
CA TRP A 173 14.05 17.10 9.37
C TRP A 173 13.96 16.01 8.26
N ILE A 174 13.18 14.94 8.48
CA ILE A 174 12.94 13.87 7.50
C ILE A 174 12.42 14.45 6.18
N ARG A 175 11.40 15.31 6.26
CA ARG A 175 10.77 15.95 5.10
C ARG A 175 11.76 16.78 4.29
N LYS A 176 12.48 17.68 4.96
CA LYS A 176 13.49 18.51 4.32
C LYS A 176 14.55 17.67 3.60
N ARG A 177 15.01 16.59 4.23
CA ARG A 177 16.01 15.68 3.64
C ARG A 177 15.45 14.96 2.40
N SER A 178 14.20 14.46 2.48
CA SER A 178 13.54 13.79 1.36
C SER A 178 13.30 14.74 0.18
N VAL A 179 12.80 15.94 0.44
CA VAL A 179 12.60 16.97 -0.60
C VAL A 179 13.92 17.38 -1.22
N SER A 180 14.95 17.65 -0.40
CA SER A 180 16.29 18.02 -0.91
C SER A 180 16.84 16.94 -1.83
N GLU A 181 16.71 15.66 -1.49
CA GLU A 181 17.17 14.56 -2.33
C GLU A 181 16.44 14.51 -3.67
N LEU A 182 15.11 14.67 -3.68
CA LEU A 182 14.31 14.73 -4.91
C LEU A 182 14.73 15.92 -5.80
N LEU A 183 14.92 17.10 -5.22
CA LEU A 183 15.27 18.31 -5.96
C LEU A 183 16.64 18.23 -6.66
N THR A 184 17.53 17.33 -6.23
CA THR A 184 18.81 17.08 -6.96
C THR A 184 18.62 16.34 -8.29
N LEU A 185 17.43 15.74 -8.51
CA LEU A 185 17.15 14.83 -9.63
C LEU A 185 16.21 15.43 -10.67
N VAL A 186 15.52 16.51 -10.35
CA VAL A 186 14.45 17.10 -11.17
C VAL A 186 14.83 18.47 -11.73
N LYS A 187 14.12 18.89 -12.77
CA LYS A 187 14.33 20.17 -13.48
C LYS A 187 13.09 21.06 -13.37
N PRO A 188 13.23 22.38 -13.53
CA PRO A 188 12.09 23.30 -13.49
C PRO A 188 10.99 23.02 -14.52
N SER A 189 11.31 22.36 -15.62
CA SER A 189 10.35 21.97 -16.67
C SER A 189 9.60 20.68 -16.39
N ASP A 190 9.95 19.93 -15.35
CA ASP A 190 9.44 18.59 -15.13
C ASP A 190 8.01 18.61 -14.58
N THR A 191 7.24 17.58 -14.97
CA THR A 191 5.97 17.20 -14.35
C THR A 191 6.24 16.04 -13.40
N LEU A 192 5.82 16.17 -12.14
CA LEU A 192 6.02 15.19 -11.11
C LEU A 192 4.68 14.57 -10.68
N LEU A 193 4.77 13.36 -10.14
CA LEU A 193 3.67 12.64 -9.54
C LEU A 193 3.96 12.41 -8.06
N GLU A 194 3.09 12.89 -7.17
CA GLU A 194 3.14 12.60 -5.74
C GLU A 194 2.12 11.54 -5.36
N VAL A 195 2.55 10.53 -4.61
CA VAL A 195 1.71 9.43 -4.14
C VAL A 195 1.59 9.48 -2.62
N GLY A 196 0.36 9.64 -2.12
CA GLY A 196 0.09 9.86 -0.70
C GLY A 196 0.49 11.27 -0.26
N CYS A 197 -0.06 12.29 -0.90
CA CYS A 197 0.33 13.69 -0.68
C CYS A 197 -0.14 14.27 0.67
N GLY A 198 -1.05 13.58 1.38
CA GLY A 198 -1.66 14.11 2.59
C GLY A 198 -2.23 15.51 2.36
N THR A 199 -1.89 16.44 3.23
CA THR A 199 -2.32 17.86 3.13
C THR A 199 -1.51 18.69 2.12
N GLY A 200 -0.63 18.06 1.32
CA GLY A 200 0.10 18.66 0.21
C GLY A 200 1.26 19.56 0.61
N ALA A 201 1.83 19.37 1.78
CA ALA A 201 2.91 20.25 2.24
C ALA A 201 4.15 20.14 1.34
N GLU A 202 4.54 18.92 0.93
CA GLU A 202 5.63 18.67 0.00
C GLU A 202 5.27 19.12 -1.42
N ALA A 203 4.05 18.78 -1.91
CA ALA A 203 3.60 19.21 -3.24
C ALA A 203 3.69 20.73 -3.41
N LEU A 204 3.21 21.49 -2.43
CA LEU A 204 3.19 22.95 -2.49
C LEU A 204 4.59 23.57 -2.37
N GLU A 205 5.51 22.93 -1.68
CA GLU A 205 6.91 23.33 -1.61
C GLU A 205 7.61 23.03 -2.94
N ILE A 206 7.52 21.79 -3.42
CA ILE A 206 8.22 21.33 -4.64
C ILE A 206 7.65 22.02 -5.89
N ALA A 207 6.36 22.40 -5.92
CA ALA A 207 5.75 23.14 -7.03
C ALA A 207 6.38 24.51 -7.30
N THR A 208 7.19 25.04 -6.39
CA THR A 208 7.98 26.27 -6.64
C THR A 208 9.22 25.99 -7.49
N HIS A 209 9.65 24.73 -7.60
CA HIS A 209 10.87 24.29 -8.29
C HIS A 209 10.62 23.54 -9.61
N VAL A 210 9.38 23.13 -9.88
CA VAL A 210 9.02 22.34 -11.06
C VAL A 210 7.82 22.92 -11.79
N SER A 211 7.53 22.43 -13.00
CA SER A 211 6.43 22.93 -13.83
C SER A 211 5.07 22.53 -13.27
N ARG A 212 4.90 21.28 -12.90
CA ARG A 212 3.60 20.73 -12.50
C ARG A 212 3.75 19.55 -11.53
N ILE A 213 2.81 19.42 -10.60
CA ILE A 213 2.68 18.25 -9.72
C ILE A 213 1.25 17.71 -9.80
N ILE A 214 1.12 16.41 -10.06
CA ILE A 214 -0.12 15.67 -9.87
C ILE A 214 -0.01 15.02 -8.50
N ALA A 215 -0.79 15.52 -7.54
CA ALA A 215 -0.73 15.10 -6.14
C ALA A 215 -1.90 14.16 -5.83
N THR A 216 -1.60 12.90 -5.48
CA THR A 216 -2.63 11.89 -5.24
C THR A 216 -2.67 11.46 -3.79
N ASP A 217 -3.89 11.25 -3.26
CA ASP A 217 -4.13 10.68 -1.94
C ASP A 217 -5.44 9.88 -1.95
N ILE A 218 -5.55 8.91 -1.04
CA ILE A 218 -6.77 8.13 -0.89
C ILE A 218 -7.88 8.90 -0.14
N SER A 219 -7.50 9.86 0.70
CA SER A 219 -8.39 10.66 1.56
C SER A 219 -9.00 11.82 0.79
N ASP A 220 -10.33 11.92 0.80
CA ASP A 220 -11.06 13.04 0.21
C ASP A 220 -10.75 14.35 0.93
N GLN A 221 -10.67 14.32 2.26
CA GLN A 221 -10.40 15.50 3.07
C GLN A 221 -8.99 16.05 2.85
N MET A 222 -7.99 15.15 2.74
CA MET A 222 -6.62 15.55 2.40
C MET A 222 -6.57 16.27 1.04
N ILE A 223 -7.19 15.70 0.02
CA ILE A 223 -7.26 16.30 -1.31
C ILE A 223 -7.95 17.68 -1.30
N GLU A 224 -9.02 17.83 -0.54
CA GLU A 224 -9.72 19.10 -0.42
C GLU A 224 -8.83 20.17 0.27
N ILE A 225 -8.06 19.77 1.27
CA ILE A 225 -7.09 20.66 1.93
C ILE A 225 -5.99 21.09 0.96
N VAL A 226 -5.44 20.16 0.15
CA VAL A 226 -4.45 20.51 -0.88
C VAL A 226 -5.03 21.53 -1.86
N ARG A 227 -6.27 21.32 -2.32
CA ARG A 227 -6.95 22.23 -3.25
C ARG A 227 -7.08 23.63 -2.68
N LYS A 228 -7.54 23.76 -1.45
CA LYS A 228 -7.65 25.04 -0.74
C LYS A 228 -6.30 25.73 -0.57
N LYS A 229 -5.28 25.01 -0.13
CA LYS A 229 -3.92 25.54 0.03
C LYS A 229 -3.30 25.98 -1.29
N ALA A 230 -3.46 25.19 -2.37
CA ALA A 230 -2.98 25.54 -3.70
C ALA A 230 -3.64 26.84 -4.20
N GLN A 231 -4.94 27.03 -3.94
CA GLN A 231 -5.66 28.26 -4.28
C GLN A 231 -5.10 29.47 -3.50
N VAL A 232 -4.96 29.35 -2.19
CA VAL A 232 -4.42 30.41 -1.33
C VAL A 232 -3.00 30.81 -1.75
N ARG A 233 -2.17 29.84 -2.11
CA ARG A 233 -0.78 30.07 -2.57
C ARG A 233 -0.67 30.45 -4.05
N ARG A 234 -1.79 30.56 -4.78
CA ARG A 234 -1.83 30.83 -6.22
C ARG A 234 -1.05 29.78 -7.05
N GLN A 235 -1.13 28.53 -6.60
CA GLN A 235 -0.45 27.38 -7.24
C GLN A 235 -1.45 26.40 -7.89
N SER A 236 -2.74 26.73 -8.01
CA SER A 236 -3.77 25.85 -8.59
C SER A 236 -3.48 25.43 -10.04
N GLY A 237 -2.69 26.21 -10.78
CA GLY A 237 -2.20 25.83 -12.11
C GLY A 237 -1.02 24.88 -12.13
N ARG A 238 -0.34 24.70 -10.99
CA ARG A 238 0.87 23.85 -10.86
C ARG A 238 0.62 22.59 -10.05
N VAL A 239 -0.27 22.62 -9.07
CA VAL A 239 -0.60 21.47 -8.21
C VAL A 239 -2.01 21.01 -8.54
N LEU A 240 -2.14 19.80 -9.07
CA LEU A 240 -3.39 19.15 -9.40
C LEU A 240 -3.68 18.03 -8.38
N PRO A 241 -4.53 18.29 -7.38
CA PRO A 241 -4.88 17.29 -6.37
C PRO A 241 -5.97 16.34 -6.87
N ILE A 242 -5.75 15.02 -6.72
CA ILE A 242 -6.62 13.97 -7.22
C ILE A 242 -6.78 12.89 -6.16
N ARG A 243 -8.03 12.50 -5.88
CA ARG A 243 -8.27 11.33 -5.05
C ARG A 243 -7.96 10.07 -5.83
N LEU A 244 -6.95 9.30 -5.37
CA LEU A 244 -6.53 8.07 -6.01
C LEU A 244 -5.77 7.17 -5.03
N ARG A 245 -5.99 5.86 -5.10
CA ARG A 245 -5.17 4.88 -4.38
C ARG A 245 -3.82 4.72 -5.09
N ALA A 246 -2.78 4.41 -4.35
CA ALA A 246 -1.47 4.16 -4.95
C ALA A 246 -1.50 2.99 -5.96
N ALA A 247 -2.20 1.91 -5.65
CA ALA A 247 -2.36 0.77 -6.56
C ALA A 247 -3.02 1.10 -7.91
N ASP A 248 -3.77 2.20 -7.99
CA ASP A 248 -4.49 2.63 -9.21
C ASP A 248 -3.75 3.76 -9.95
N ILE A 249 -2.46 3.94 -9.71
CA ILE A 249 -1.69 5.08 -10.20
C ILE A 249 -1.61 5.18 -11.73
N ASP A 250 -1.84 4.07 -12.43
CA ASP A 250 -1.95 4.01 -13.89
C ASP A 250 -3.06 4.92 -14.45
N GLN A 251 -4.12 5.21 -13.67
CA GLN A 251 -5.21 6.10 -14.09
C GLN A 251 -4.74 7.54 -14.30
N VAL A 252 -3.58 7.93 -13.76
CA VAL A 252 -2.98 9.25 -14.02
C VAL A 252 -2.59 9.41 -15.49
N ALA A 253 -2.44 8.32 -16.25
CA ALA A 253 -2.14 8.36 -17.68
C ALA A 253 -3.16 9.18 -18.50
N GLU A 254 -4.43 9.15 -18.11
CA GLU A 254 -5.49 9.94 -18.76
C GLU A 254 -5.25 11.47 -18.59
N ILE A 255 -4.73 11.86 -17.43
CA ILE A 255 -4.45 13.27 -17.08
C ILE A 255 -3.17 13.76 -17.76
N LEU A 256 -2.24 12.86 -17.97
CA LEU A 256 -0.99 13.13 -18.67
C LEU A 256 -1.17 13.24 -20.19
N ASN A 257 -2.35 12.87 -20.74
CA ASN A 257 -2.68 12.98 -22.15
C ASN A 257 -1.63 12.36 -23.09
N GLY A 258 -1.11 11.19 -22.73
CA GLY A 258 -0.08 10.49 -23.49
C GLY A 258 1.37 10.89 -23.16
N GLU A 259 1.56 11.94 -22.36
CA GLU A 259 2.87 12.26 -21.82
C GLU A 259 3.24 11.33 -20.65
N LYS A 260 4.48 11.44 -20.17
CA LYS A 260 4.98 10.70 -19.01
C LYS A 260 5.55 11.66 -17.98
N ALA A 261 5.31 11.37 -16.70
CA ALA A 261 5.97 12.11 -15.62
C ALA A 261 7.49 11.88 -15.65
N GLN A 262 8.25 12.91 -15.35
CA GLN A 262 9.71 12.86 -15.32
C GLN A 262 10.22 12.25 -14.02
N ALA A 263 9.50 12.49 -12.91
CA ALA A 263 9.74 11.82 -11.66
C ALA A 263 8.43 11.57 -10.90
N ALA A 264 8.48 10.61 -10.00
CA ALA A 264 7.43 10.36 -9.01
C ALA A 264 8.06 10.31 -7.62
N TYR A 265 7.28 10.62 -6.59
CA TYR A 265 7.74 10.50 -5.22
C TYR A 265 6.61 10.12 -4.26
N SER A 266 7.01 9.53 -3.12
CA SER A 266 6.09 9.17 -2.04
C SER A 266 6.84 9.23 -0.71
N PHE A 267 6.48 10.15 0.16
CA PHE A 267 7.22 10.39 1.39
C PHE A 267 6.44 10.01 2.66
N ASN A 268 7.15 10.02 3.78
CA ASN A 268 6.60 9.84 5.14
C ASN A 268 5.84 8.53 5.34
N GLY A 269 6.18 7.49 4.56
CA GLY A 269 5.62 6.16 4.76
C GLY A 269 4.21 5.96 4.18
N ALA A 270 3.76 6.77 3.22
CA ALA A 270 2.47 6.57 2.56
C ALA A 270 2.35 5.16 1.96
N LEU A 271 3.42 4.64 1.35
CA LEU A 271 3.45 3.28 0.79
C LEU A 271 3.44 2.16 1.84
N ASN A 272 3.64 2.46 3.12
CA ASN A 272 3.41 1.47 4.18
C ASN A 272 1.92 1.16 4.37
N CYS A 273 1.05 2.04 3.88
CA CYS A 273 -0.40 1.86 3.87
C CYS A 273 -0.92 1.31 2.53
N GLU A 274 -0.05 0.93 1.59
CA GLU A 274 -0.43 0.31 0.32
C GLU A 274 -0.15 -1.20 0.36
N PRO A 275 -1.20 -2.03 0.41
CA PRO A 275 -1.05 -3.48 0.47
C PRO A 275 -0.73 -4.13 -0.87
N ASP A 276 -0.96 -3.43 -1.99
CA ASP A 276 -0.74 -3.94 -3.35
C ASP A 276 0.38 -3.17 -4.06
N LEU A 277 1.60 -3.32 -3.53
CA LEU A 277 2.79 -2.70 -4.13
C LEU A 277 3.11 -3.23 -5.54
N GLU A 278 2.69 -4.45 -5.89
CA GLU A 278 2.92 -5.00 -7.23
C GLU A 278 2.10 -4.26 -8.28
N SER A 279 0.81 -4.01 -8.01
CA SER A 279 -0.05 -3.19 -8.88
C SER A 279 0.46 -1.75 -8.94
N PHE A 280 0.87 -1.18 -7.80
CA PHE A 280 1.48 0.14 -7.75
C PHE A 280 2.72 0.25 -8.64
N VAL A 281 3.69 -0.67 -8.51
CA VAL A 281 4.93 -0.66 -9.29
C VAL A 281 4.64 -0.82 -10.78
N THR A 282 3.68 -1.68 -11.13
CA THR A 282 3.26 -1.88 -12.53
C THR A 282 2.62 -0.61 -13.08
N GLY A 283 1.69 -0.01 -12.35
CA GLY A 283 1.05 1.25 -12.73
C GLY A 283 2.04 2.41 -12.83
N LEU A 284 2.99 2.49 -11.90
CA LEU A 284 4.01 3.53 -11.92
C LEU A 284 4.87 3.48 -13.18
N THR A 285 5.22 2.29 -13.69
CA THR A 285 5.96 2.18 -14.97
C THR A 285 5.14 2.62 -16.17
N SER A 286 3.81 2.58 -16.09
CA SER A 286 2.95 3.03 -17.18
C SER A 286 2.85 4.55 -17.28
N VAL A 287 3.11 5.29 -16.20
CA VAL A 287 2.99 6.76 -16.13
C VAL A 287 4.32 7.49 -16.00
N LEU A 288 5.39 6.80 -15.63
CA LEU A 288 6.73 7.36 -15.52
C LEU A 288 7.53 7.11 -16.82
N ARG A 289 8.31 8.11 -17.28
CA ARG A 289 9.17 7.93 -18.46
C ARG A 289 10.30 6.93 -18.19
N SER A 290 10.81 6.27 -19.22
CA SER A 290 12.05 5.51 -19.12
C SER A 290 13.20 6.44 -18.70
N GLY A 291 14.04 5.98 -17.78
CA GLY A 291 15.08 6.80 -17.15
C GLY A 291 14.56 7.83 -16.13
N GLY A 292 13.23 7.92 -15.93
CA GLY A 292 12.63 8.77 -14.89
C GLY A 292 12.95 8.27 -13.48
N TYR A 293 12.78 9.13 -12.48
CA TYR A 293 13.14 8.81 -11.10
C TYR A 293 11.90 8.51 -10.25
N PHE A 294 12.03 7.56 -9.35
CA PHE A 294 11.08 7.36 -8.26
C PHE A 294 11.81 7.48 -6.92
N VAL A 295 11.40 8.44 -6.10
CA VAL A 295 11.99 8.70 -4.78
C VAL A 295 10.93 8.45 -3.71
N CYS A 296 11.19 7.50 -2.81
CA CYS A 296 10.21 7.21 -1.77
C CYS A 296 10.86 6.91 -0.42
N SER A 297 10.16 7.25 0.66
CA SER A 297 10.53 6.84 2.00
C SER A 297 9.48 5.90 2.60
N VAL A 298 9.94 4.80 3.17
CA VAL A 298 9.09 3.83 3.86
C VAL A 298 9.63 3.52 5.25
N ARG A 299 8.72 3.23 6.17
CA ARG A 299 9.07 2.84 7.54
C ARG A 299 9.69 1.45 7.56
N ASN A 300 10.77 1.32 8.32
CA ASN A 300 11.52 0.09 8.45
C ASN A 300 10.96 -0.82 9.56
N SER A 301 11.15 -2.11 9.36
CA SER A 301 10.93 -3.14 10.39
C SER A 301 11.98 -3.13 11.51
N LEU A 302 13.12 -2.44 11.32
CA LEU A 302 14.19 -2.27 12.30
C LEU A 302 14.63 -0.81 12.31
N CYS A 303 14.72 -0.22 13.52
CA CYS A 303 15.15 1.17 13.72
C CYS A 303 16.22 1.23 14.81
N LEU A 304 17.45 1.61 14.44
CA LEU A 304 18.58 1.74 15.37
C LEU A 304 18.34 2.89 16.37
N GLY A 305 17.87 4.04 15.89
CA GLY A 305 17.57 5.20 16.74
C GLY A 305 16.52 4.90 17.80
N GLU A 306 15.51 4.08 17.47
CA GLU A 306 14.50 3.59 18.42
C GLU A 306 15.13 2.68 19.48
N ALA A 307 15.93 1.71 19.05
CA ALA A 307 16.60 0.79 19.96
C ALA A 307 17.53 1.54 20.92
N LEU A 308 18.35 2.47 20.41
CA LEU A 308 19.24 3.28 21.24
C LEU A 308 18.48 4.20 22.21
N SER A 309 17.37 4.80 21.75
CA SER A 309 16.53 5.66 22.59
C SER A 309 15.89 4.88 23.74
N HIS A 310 15.36 3.68 23.48
CA HIS A 310 14.80 2.83 24.52
C HIS A 310 15.87 2.28 25.47
N ALA A 311 17.07 1.96 24.99
CA ALA A 311 18.18 1.58 25.84
C ALA A 311 18.59 2.72 26.80
N ALA A 312 18.64 3.97 26.29
CA ALA A 312 19.01 5.13 27.10
C ALA A 312 18.03 5.44 28.24
N ILE A 313 16.77 5.02 28.10
CA ILE A 313 15.73 5.15 29.14
C ILE A 313 15.42 3.84 29.87
N LEU A 314 16.30 2.82 29.72
CA LEU A 314 16.22 1.51 30.38
C LEU A 314 14.94 0.71 30.06
N GLN A 315 14.31 0.95 28.88
CA GLN A 315 13.14 0.24 28.38
C GLN A 315 13.53 -0.88 27.41
N PHE A 316 14.31 -1.85 27.88
CA PHE A 316 14.89 -2.91 27.03
C PHE A 316 13.85 -3.79 26.33
N GLU A 317 12.66 -3.96 26.92
CA GLU A 317 11.56 -4.72 26.29
C GLU A 317 11.08 -4.11 24.96
N ARG A 318 11.23 -2.79 24.81
CA ARG A 318 10.84 -2.04 23.61
C ARG A 318 11.94 -1.95 22.54
N MET A 319 13.11 -2.53 22.80
CA MET A 319 14.22 -2.59 21.82
C MET A 319 14.00 -3.67 20.74
N ALA A 320 12.99 -4.52 20.91
CA ALA A 320 12.72 -5.60 19.95
C ALA A 320 12.32 -5.02 18.58
N PRO A 321 12.78 -5.64 17.48
CA PRO A 321 12.33 -5.25 16.15
C PRO A 321 10.80 -5.27 16.06
N ARG A 322 10.24 -4.45 15.19
CA ARG A 322 8.81 -4.39 14.88
C ARG A 322 8.39 -5.69 14.17
N LYS A 323 8.38 -6.80 14.94
CA LYS A 323 8.31 -8.20 14.45
C LYS A 323 6.94 -8.61 13.95
N THR A 324 5.89 -8.01 14.50
CA THR A 324 4.52 -8.35 14.09
C THR A 324 4.11 -7.49 12.92
N GLN A 325 3.79 -8.12 11.80
CA GLN A 325 3.25 -7.48 10.61
C GLN A 325 1.79 -7.91 10.43
N PRO A 326 0.89 -6.98 10.12
CA PRO A 326 1.07 -5.53 10.04
C PRO A 326 1.26 -4.88 11.41
N VAL A 327 1.93 -3.72 11.42
CA VAL A 327 2.01 -2.86 12.61
C VAL A 327 0.75 -2.01 12.68
N MET A 328 0.06 -2.01 13.82
CA MET A 328 -1.09 -1.13 14.03
C MET A 328 -0.59 0.29 14.34
N VAL A 329 -1.03 1.26 13.55
CA VAL A 329 -0.64 2.67 13.67
C VAL A 329 -1.89 3.51 13.93
N SER A 330 -1.85 4.34 14.97
CA SER A 330 -2.97 5.24 15.26
C SER A 330 -2.88 6.51 14.42
N VAL A 331 -3.94 6.77 13.65
CA VAL A 331 -4.10 7.95 12.79
C VAL A 331 -5.50 8.51 13.03
N GLY A 332 -5.60 9.78 13.44
CA GLY A 332 -6.88 10.42 13.73
C GLY A 332 -7.72 9.69 14.78
N GLY A 333 -7.08 9.05 15.76
CA GLY A 333 -7.74 8.25 16.79
C GLY A 333 -8.26 6.89 16.30
N ARG A 334 -7.89 6.45 15.10
CA ARG A 334 -8.23 5.14 14.53
C ARG A 334 -6.97 4.33 14.30
N ASP A 335 -7.01 3.06 14.63
CA ASP A 335 -5.89 2.14 14.40
C ASP A 335 -6.02 1.54 13.00
N ILE A 336 -5.00 1.77 12.17
CA ILE A 336 -4.89 1.19 10.83
C ILE A 336 -3.67 0.28 10.74
N PRO A 337 -3.76 -0.84 10.01
CA PRO A 337 -2.61 -1.69 9.78
C PRO A 337 -1.67 -1.08 8.74
N ALA A 338 -0.39 -1.00 9.07
CA ALA A 338 0.68 -0.55 8.18
C ALA A 338 1.73 -1.65 8.01
N LEU A 339 2.28 -1.78 6.80
CA LEU A 339 3.33 -2.74 6.47
C LEU A 339 4.71 -2.08 6.61
N TYR A 340 5.52 -2.58 7.53
CA TYR A 340 6.89 -2.12 7.71
C TYR A 340 7.85 -3.09 7.02
N TYR A 341 8.71 -2.56 6.19
CA TYR A 341 9.58 -3.38 5.35
C TYR A 341 11.02 -3.38 5.83
N SER A 342 11.73 -4.49 5.66
CA SER A 342 13.17 -4.41 5.58
C SER A 342 13.56 -3.75 4.24
N PRO A 343 14.65 -2.99 4.18
CA PRO A 343 15.06 -2.35 2.93
C PRO A 343 15.24 -3.31 1.75
N SER A 344 15.72 -4.53 2.01
CA SER A 344 15.85 -5.56 0.98
C SER A 344 14.49 -6.06 0.47
N ALA A 345 13.56 -6.37 1.37
CA ALA A 345 12.22 -6.82 0.97
C ALA A 345 11.46 -5.76 0.16
N PHE A 346 11.61 -4.47 0.52
CA PHE A 346 10.98 -3.40 -0.25
C PHE A 346 11.58 -3.28 -1.66
N VAL A 347 12.90 -3.40 -1.80
CA VAL A 347 13.58 -3.33 -3.11
C VAL A 347 13.13 -4.47 -4.03
N GLU A 348 12.78 -5.65 -3.52
CA GLU A 348 12.34 -6.80 -4.32
C GLU A 348 11.13 -6.47 -5.19
N PHE A 349 10.18 -5.65 -4.73
CA PHE A 349 9.04 -5.20 -5.53
C PHE A 349 9.46 -4.39 -6.77
N PHE A 350 10.57 -3.64 -6.69
CA PHE A 350 10.99 -2.70 -7.71
C PHE A 350 12.06 -3.25 -8.65
N GLN A 351 12.88 -4.21 -8.23
CA GLN A 351 14.13 -4.61 -8.91
C GLN A 351 13.97 -5.05 -10.37
N ARG A 352 12.79 -5.56 -10.76
CA ARG A 352 12.49 -5.99 -12.13
C ARG A 352 12.27 -4.83 -13.09
N LYS A 353 11.73 -3.72 -12.61
CA LYS A 353 11.29 -2.55 -13.39
C LYS A 353 12.17 -1.33 -13.19
N PHE A 354 12.86 -1.27 -12.06
CA PHE A 354 13.68 -0.14 -11.65
C PHE A 354 15.10 -0.56 -11.31
N LYS A 355 16.03 0.38 -11.49
CA LYS A 355 17.40 0.29 -10.97
C LYS A 355 17.47 1.07 -9.67
N LEU A 356 17.91 0.44 -8.59
CA LEU A 356 18.17 1.11 -7.32
C LEU A 356 19.47 1.94 -7.46
N LEU A 357 19.38 3.24 -7.18
CA LEU A 357 20.52 4.16 -7.24
C LEU A 357 21.08 4.51 -5.86
N ARG A 358 20.18 4.81 -4.89
CA ARG A 358 20.59 5.21 -3.53
C ARG A 358 19.67 4.63 -2.47
N VAL A 359 20.23 4.45 -1.29
CA VAL A 359 19.53 4.04 -0.06
C VAL A 359 20.05 4.92 1.08
N ILE A 360 19.16 5.60 1.79
CA ILE A 360 19.50 6.55 2.87
C ILE A 360 18.62 6.25 4.07
N GLY A 361 19.21 6.05 5.25
CA GLY A 361 18.48 5.91 6.51
C GLY A 361 17.93 7.26 7.00
N LEU A 362 16.67 7.32 7.42
CA LEU A 362 16.00 8.56 7.82
C LEU A 362 15.10 8.36 9.06
N PRO A 363 15.49 8.85 10.24
CA PRO A 363 16.86 8.99 10.69
C PRO A 363 17.43 7.64 11.14
N ALA A 364 18.76 7.47 11.09
CA ALA A 364 19.46 6.29 11.59
C ALA A 364 19.91 6.45 13.05
N PHE A 365 20.34 7.65 13.44
CA PHE A 365 20.89 7.95 14.76
C PHE A 365 19.98 8.84 15.60
N LEU A 366 19.22 9.74 14.99
CA LEU A 366 18.20 10.53 15.70
C LEU A 366 17.07 9.63 16.19
N PRO A 367 16.40 9.99 17.29
CA PRO A 367 15.23 9.24 17.73
C PRO A 367 14.12 9.29 16.68
N PRO A 368 13.24 8.27 16.64
CA PRO A 368 12.05 8.36 15.78
C PRO A 368 11.14 9.51 16.22
N ALA A 369 10.28 9.96 15.32
CA ALA A 369 9.47 11.16 15.50
C ALA A 369 8.62 11.15 16.79
N TYR A 370 8.08 10.02 17.20
CA TYR A 370 7.28 9.90 18.43
C TYR A 370 8.10 10.04 19.73
N LEU A 371 9.43 10.01 19.65
CA LEU A 371 10.37 10.25 20.74
C LEU A 371 11.08 11.62 20.62
N SER A 372 10.56 12.54 19.79
CA SER A 372 11.17 13.85 19.54
C SER A 372 11.38 14.71 20.79
N ASP A 373 10.58 14.51 21.86
CA ASP A 373 10.73 15.23 23.12
C ASP A 373 12.10 14.98 23.78
N TYR A 374 12.67 13.80 23.57
CA TYR A 374 14.02 13.51 24.06
C TYR A 374 15.09 14.32 23.32
N TYR A 375 14.90 14.56 22.01
CA TYR A 375 15.79 15.44 21.24
C TYR A 375 15.78 16.86 21.82
N VAL A 376 14.59 17.40 22.14
CA VAL A 376 14.44 18.74 22.70
C VAL A 376 15.13 18.87 24.06
N LYS A 377 15.05 17.85 24.92
CA LYS A 377 15.71 17.81 26.23
C LYS A 377 17.23 17.78 26.14
N PHE A 378 17.77 17.10 25.13
CA PHE A 378 19.21 16.82 25.02
C PHE A 378 19.82 17.45 23.74
N LYS A 379 19.57 18.73 23.49
CA LYS A 379 20.00 19.45 22.27
C LYS A 379 21.48 19.25 21.88
N ARG A 380 22.41 19.27 22.88
CA ARG A 380 23.84 19.08 22.59
C ARG A 380 24.14 17.69 22.01
N VAL A 381 23.48 16.66 22.52
CA VAL A 381 23.56 15.30 21.99
C VAL A 381 22.88 15.25 20.61
N GLY A 382 21.75 15.91 20.46
CA GLY A 382 21.02 16.03 19.19
C GLY A 382 21.88 16.53 18.06
N HIS A 383 22.64 17.61 18.25
CA HIS A 383 23.55 18.13 17.22
C HIS A 383 24.70 17.18 16.84
N VAL A 384 25.17 16.35 17.79
CA VAL A 384 26.16 15.30 17.47
C VAL A 384 25.49 14.21 16.61
N LEU A 385 24.28 13.81 16.97
CA LEU A 385 23.53 12.81 16.22
C LEU A 385 23.19 13.29 14.79
N GLU A 386 22.84 14.58 14.61
CA GLU A 386 22.64 15.17 13.29
C GLU A 386 23.89 15.09 12.40
N ARG A 387 25.07 15.38 12.97
CA ARG A 387 26.34 15.23 12.23
C ARG A 387 26.62 13.78 11.85
N LEU A 388 26.24 12.82 12.71
CA LEU A 388 26.31 11.41 12.38
C LEU A 388 25.33 11.02 11.26
N GLU A 389 24.12 11.57 11.28
CA GLU A 389 23.17 11.39 10.15
C GLU A 389 23.76 11.88 8.83
N ASP A 390 24.33 13.08 8.81
CA ASP A 390 24.90 13.67 7.59
C ASP A 390 26.09 12.88 7.05
N THR A 391 26.89 12.30 7.93
CA THR A 391 28.14 11.60 7.54
C THR A 391 27.94 10.10 7.31
N LEU A 392 27.08 9.44 8.07
CA LEU A 392 26.94 7.98 8.10
C LEU A 392 25.55 7.49 7.65
N GLY A 393 24.50 8.32 7.71
CA GLY A 393 23.12 7.89 7.40
C GLY A 393 22.93 7.32 5.99
N SER A 394 23.81 7.70 5.04
CA SER A 394 23.81 7.11 3.69
C SER A 394 24.77 5.92 3.52
N ARG A 395 25.56 5.57 4.55
CA ARG A 395 26.57 4.50 4.48
C ARG A 395 26.04 3.19 5.08
N PHE A 396 26.45 2.08 4.48
CA PHE A 396 26.18 0.75 5.06
C PHE A 396 26.93 0.59 6.39
N PRO A 397 26.31 0.01 7.44
CA PRO A 397 24.93 -0.54 7.48
C PRO A 397 23.84 0.48 7.86
N PHE A 398 24.19 1.73 8.23
CA PHE A 398 23.29 2.72 8.81
C PHE A 398 22.16 3.15 7.87
N ASN A 399 22.44 3.15 6.56
CA ASN A 399 21.42 3.43 5.54
C ASN A 399 20.26 2.46 5.51
N ARG A 400 20.34 1.33 6.25
CA ARG A 400 19.29 0.31 6.39
C ARG A 400 18.68 0.23 7.77
N LEU A 401 19.14 1.05 8.71
CA LEU A 401 18.80 0.98 10.13
C LEU A 401 18.02 2.22 10.62
N GLY A 402 17.57 3.08 9.71
CA GLY A 402 16.77 4.26 10.06
C GLY A 402 15.33 3.90 10.43
N ASP A 403 14.61 4.84 11.06
CA ASP A 403 13.16 4.74 11.28
C ASP A 403 12.41 4.58 9.94
N GLN A 404 12.89 5.30 8.94
CA GLN A 404 12.52 5.15 7.55
C GLN A 404 13.76 4.90 6.69
N THR A 405 13.56 4.33 5.52
CA THR A 405 14.58 4.31 4.46
C THR A 405 14.07 5.09 3.26
N LEU A 406 14.87 6.05 2.80
CA LEU A 406 14.66 6.73 1.53
C LEU A 406 15.36 5.95 0.43
N PHE A 407 14.63 5.66 -0.62
CA PHE A 407 15.12 4.99 -1.82
C PHE A 407 15.06 5.95 -3.01
N VAL A 408 16.09 5.89 -3.83
CA VAL A 408 16.10 6.52 -5.15
C VAL A 408 16.18 5.41 -6.19
N PHE A 409 15.15 5.29 -6.97
CA PHE A 409 15.04 4.34 -8.08
C PHE A 409 15.05 5.10 -9.42
N GLN A 410 15.51 4.43 -10.47
CA GLN A 410 15.42 4.89 -11.85
C GLN A 410 14.66 3.86 -12.68
N SER A 411 13.63 4.29 -13.41
CA SER A 411 12.88 3.45 -14.33
C SER A 411 13.78 2.92 -15.45
N ARG A 412 13.65 1.67 -15.77
CA ARG A 412 14.40 1.00 -16.85
C ARG A 412 13.81 1.28 -18.22
#